data_02256495a158b3e6aa9647fc07a80ae4
#
_entry.id   02256495a158b3e6aa9647fc07a80ae4
#
_cell.length_a   1.000
_cell.length_b   1.000
_cell.length_c   1.000
_cell.angle_alpha   90.00
_cell.angle_beta   90.00
_cell.angle_gamma   90.00
#
_symmetry.space_group_name_H-M   'P 1'
#
loop_
_entity.id
_entity.type
_entity.pdbx_description
1 polymer ?
#
loop_
_entity_poly.entity_id
_entity_poly.type
_entity_poly.pdbx_seq_one_letter_code
_entity_poly.pdbx_strand_id
1 'polypeptide(L)'
;LIMENRIRQLREKGGLTQETLAIELEITQQQLSKYERNIASIKVESLKKVAAYFNVTTDYLLGTSDVKRDVVGAVEMGKTLEEYYDLVELYRGLKQCDQKIVLAIIAIIKNASGRKE
;
A
#
# COMPACT_ATOMS: atom_id res chain seq x y z
N LEU A 1 8.59 0.92 -28.46
CA LEU A 1 7.73 0.57 -27.35
C LEU A 1 8.09 1.39 -26.13
N ILE A 2 7.25 2.33 -25.83
CA ILE A 2 7.40 3.12 -24.61
C ILE A 2 6.77 2.31 -23.49
N MET A 3 7.61 1.81 -22.60
CA MET A 3 7.11 1.19 -21.37
C MET A 3 6.67 2.28 -20.44
N GLU A 4 5.39 2.30 -20.09
CA GLU A 4 4.88 3.23 -19.12
C GLU A 4 5.53 3.00 -17.76
N ASN A 5 5.87 4.09 -17.10
CA ASN A 5 6.48 4.04 -15.78
C ASN A 5 5.44 3.61 -14.75
N ARG A 6 5.72 2.54 -14.03
CA ARG A 6 4.77 1.96 -13.06
C ARG A 6 4.58 2.81 -11.81
N ILE A 7 5.59 3.58 -11.42
CA ILE A 7 5.44 4.54 -10.31
C ILE A 7 4.39 5.57 -10.70
N ARG A 8 4.49 6.13 -11.87
CA ARG A 8 3.52 7.11 -12.38
C ARG A 8 2.13 6.51 -12.49
N GLN A 9 2.01 5.31 -13.04
CA GLN A 9 0.73 4.61 -13.16
C GLN A 9 0.06 4.41 -11.80
N LEU A 10 0.81 3.93 -10.81
CA LEU A 10 0.29 3.71 -9.47
C LEU A 10 -0.11 5.02 -8.81
N ARG A 11 0.70 6.06 -9.00
CA ARG A 11 0.40 7.39 -8.46
C ARG A 11 -0.91 7.94 -9.05
N GLU A 12 -1.04 7.92 -10.36
CA GLU A 12 -2.22 8.42 -11.05
C GLU A 12 -3.47 7.62 -10.70
N LYS A 13 -3.34 6.31 -10.62
CA LYS A 13 -4.44 5.41 -10.22
C LYS A 13 -4.93 5.71 -8.81
N GLY A 14 -4.00 6.08 -7.91
CA GLY A 14 -4.33 6.48 -6.54
C GLY A 14 -4.81 7.92 -6.41
N GLY A 15 -4.86 8.68 -7.50
CA GLY A 15 -5.29 10.07 -7.48
C GLY A 15 -4.32 11.03 -6.81
N LEU A 16 -3.04 10.67 -6.74
CA LEU A 16 -2.00 11.44 -6.06
C LEU A 16 -1.26 12.36 -7.03
N THR A 17 -0.94 13.57 -6.56
CA THR A 17 -0.01 14.45 -7.27
C THR A 17 1.42 14.03 -6.97
N GLN A 18 2.37 14.43 -7.82
CA GLN A 18 3.79 14.21 -7.55
C GLN A 18 4.21 14.82 -6.22
N GLU A 19 3.73 16.03 -5.94
CA GLU A 19 4.04 16.74 -4.70
C GLU A 19 3.59 15.94 -3.47
N THR A 20 2.35 15.47 -3.46
CA THR A 20 1.80 14.69 -2.36
C THR A 20 2.57 13.39 -2.15
N LEU A 21 2.82 12.65 -3.24
CA LEU A 21 3.56 11.39 -3.13
C LEU A 21 5.01 11.62 -2.68
N ALA A 22 5.65 12.67 -3.15
CA ALA A 22 7.01 13.00 -2.72
C ALA A 22 7.09 13.24 -1.21
N ILE A 23 6.12 13.95 -0.64
CA ILE A 23 6.02 14.16 0.80
C ILE A 23 5.90 12.84 1.54
N GLU A 24 5.00 11.98 1.07
CA GLU A 24 4.78 10.67 1.69
C GLU A 24 6.01 9.77 1.64
N LEU A 25 6.80 9.86 0.57
CA LEU A 25 8.03 9.08 0.39
C LEU A 25 9.25 9.74 1.01
N GLU A 26 9.10 10.95 1.57
CA GLU A 26 10.21 11.72 2.15
C GLU A 26 11.33 11.99 1.14
N ILE A 27 10.95 12.30 -0.09
CA ILE A 27 11.87 12.70 -1.17
C ILE A 27 11.40 14.04 -1.76
N THR A 28 12.24 14.66 -2.58
CA THR A 28 11.85 15.89 -3.28
C THR A 28 10.98 15.57 -4.48
N GLN A 29 10.16 16.56 -4.89
CA GLN A 29 9.36 16.42 -6.09
C GLN A 29 10.23 16.23 -7.34
N GLN A 30 11.38 16.90 -7.38
CA GLN A 30 12.35 16.74 -8.48
C GLN A 30 12.87 15.31 -8.57
N GLN A 31 13.17 14.69 -7.43
CA GLN A 31 13.59 13.29 -7.39
C GLN A 31 12.50 12.37 -7.89
N LEU A 32 11.26 12.56 -7.44
CA LEU A 32 10.13 11.76 -7.89
C LEU A 32 9.89 11.94 -9.39
N SER A 33 9.92 13.18 -9.88
CA SER A 33 9.78 13.48 -11.29
C SER A 33 10.85 12.76 -12.13
N LYS A 34 12.09 12.75 -11.66
CA LYS A 34 13.19 12.03 -12.30
C LYS A 34 12.93 10.53 -12.34
N TYR A 35 12.46 9.94 -11.24
CA TYR A 35 12.17 8.51 -11.16
C TYR A 35 11.02 8.12 -12.09
N GLU A 36 10.01 8.97 -12.22
CA GLU A 36 8.89 8.74 -13.15
C GLU A 36 9.29 8.85 -14.62
N ARG A 37 10.30 9.64 -14.92
CA ARG A 37 10.85 9.73 -16.28
C ARG A 37 11.81 8.59 -16.60
N ASN A 38 12.57 8.14 -15.63
CA ASN A 38 13.58 7.10 -15.80
C ASN A 38 13.71 6.28 -14.52
N ILE A 39 13.04 5.13 -14.49
CA ILE A 39 13.05 4.24 -13.34
C ILE A 39 14.47 3.72 -13.02
N ALA A 40 15.33 3.61 -14.03
CA ALA A 40 16.70 3.15 -13.83
C ALA A 40 17.52 4.11 -12.95
N SER A 41 17.08 5.35 -12.79
CA SER A 41 17.76 6.34 -11.96
C SER A 41 17.43 6.22 -10.47
N ILE A 42 16.46 5.38 -10.09
CA ILE A 42 16.00 5.29 -8.72
C ILE A 42 17.04 4.64 -7.81
N LYS A 43 17.24 5.23 -6.63
CA LYS A 43 18.08 4.64 -5.59
C LYS A 43 17.35 3.48 -4.93
N VAL A 44 18.12 2.50 -4.46
CA VAL A 44 17.56 1.29 -3.81
C VAL A 44 16.66 1.66 -2.63
N GLU A 45 17.06 2.62 -1.81
CA GLU A 45 16.26 3.06 -0.67
C GLU A 45 14.91 3.63 -1.10
N SER A 46 14.92 4.47 -2.13
CA SER A 46 13.69 5.06 -2.67
C SER A 46 12.81 4.01 -3.32
N LEU A 47 13.42 3.05 -4.02
CA LEU A 47 12.70 1.94 -4.64
C LEU A 47 11.94 1.11 -3.59
N LYS A 48 12.60 0.81 -2.48
CA LYS A 48 11.98 0.09 -1.36
C LYS A 48 10.82 0.87 -0.74
N LYS A 49 10.99 2.18 -0.59
CA LYS A 49 9.92 3.05 -0.05
C LYS A 49 8.70 3.07 -0.94
N VAL A 50 8.90 3.20 -2.25
CA VAL A 50 7.80 3.18 -3.22
C VAL A 50 7.09 1.83 -3.21
N ALA A 51 7.85 0.74 -3.21
CA ALA A 51 7.30 -0.61 -3.18
C ALA A 51 6.44 -0.83 -1.92
N ALA A 52 6.93 -0.40 -0.76
CA ALA A 52 6.20 -0.50 0.50
C ALA A 52 4.94 0.36 0.51
N TYR A 53 5.03 1.58 -0.02
CA TYR A 53 3.89 2.50 -0.05
C TYR A 53 2.73 1.95 -0.89
N PHE A 54 3.03 1.42 -2.07
CA PHE A 54 2.00 0.88 -2.96
C PHE A 54 1.72 -0.61 -2.75
N ASN A 55 2.42 -1.24 -1.83
CA ASN A 55 2.29 -2.67 -1.55
C ASN A 55 2.48 -3.52 -2.82
N VAL A 56 3.58 -3.26 -3.51
CA VAL A 56 3.99 -3.99 -4.72
C VAL A 56 5.43 -4.45 -4.57
N THR A 57 5.85 -5.37 -5.41
CA THR A 57 7.25 -5.83 -5.43
C THR A 57 8.14 -4.80 -6.15
N THR A 58 9.43 -4.79 -5.82
CA THR A 58 10.41 -3.96 -6.53
C THR A 58 10.53 -4.41 -7.98
N ASP A 59 10.41 -5.70 -8.26
CA ASP A 59 10.44 -6.24 -9.63
C ASP A 59 9.28 -5.71 -10.46
N TYR A 60 8.10 -5.59 -9.87
CA TYR A 60 6.96 -4.98 -10.55
C TYR A 60 7.26 -3.53 -10.93
N LEU A 61 7.81 -2.75 -10.00
CA LEU A 61 8.15 -1.34 -10.24
C LEU A 61 9.20 -1.20 -11.35
N LEU A 62 10.19 -2.10 -11.38
CA LEU A 62 11.25 -2.08 -12.37
C LEU A 62 10.82 -2.62 -13.75
N GLY A 63 9.62 -3.20 -13.83
CA GLY A 63 9.12 -3.78 -15.07
C GLY A 63 9.65 -5.18 -15.37
N THR A 64 10.37 -5.80 -14.44
CA THR A 64 10.92 -7.15 -14.62
C THR A 64 9.91 -8.25 -14.31
N SER A 65 8.78 -7.89 -13.69
CA SER A 65 7.68 -8.82 -13.38
C SER A 65 6.35 -8.09 -13.48
N ASP A 66 5.32 -8.78 -13.94
CA ASP A 66 3.95 -8.27 -13.94
C ASP A 66 3.20 -8.64 -12.66
N VAL A 67 3.84 -9.36 -11.75
CA VAL A 67 3.26 -9.77 -10.48
C VAL A 67 3.42 -8.63 -9.47
N LYS A 68 2.31 -7.98 -9.11
CA LYS A 68 2.31 -6.84 -8.19
C LYS A 68 2.73 -7.23 -6.78
N ARG A 69 2.30 -8.40 -6.30
CA ARG A 69 2.53 -8.85 -4.94
C ARG A 69 3.16 -10.23 -4.92
N ASP A 70 3.88 -10.49 -3.86
CA ASP A 70 4.46 -11.80 -3.60
C ASP A 70 3.34 -12.85 -3.54
N VAL A 71 3.54 -13.99 -4.22
CA VAL A 71 2.59 -15.10 -4.24
C VAL A 71 2.35 -15.63 -2.82
N VAL A 72 3.40 -15.74 -2.02
CA VAL A 72 3.30 -16.21 -0.62
C VAL A 72 2.43 -15.25 0.20
N GLY A 73 2.69 -13.95 0.07
CA GLY A 73 1.89 -12.92 0.74
C GLY A 73 0.42 -12.95 0.31
N ALA A 74 0.16 -13.17 -0.97
CA ALA A 74 -1.20 -13.27 -1.50
C ALA A 74 -1.93 -14.51 -0.94
N VAL A 75 -1.24 -15.64 -0.82
CA VAL A 75 -1.81 -16.85 -0.24
C VAL A 75 -2.12 -16.64 1.25
N GLU A 76 -1.22 -16.04 2.00
CA GLU A 76 -1.44 -15.73 3.42
C GLU A 76 -2.60 -14.76 3.62
N MET A 77 -2.71 -13.73 2.79
CA MET A 77 -3.84 -12.80 2.84
C MET A 77 -5.16 -13.53 2.56
N GLY A 78 -5.18 -14.44 1.57
CA GLY A 78 -6.35 -15.24 1.27
C GLY A 78 -6.80 -16.10 2.46
N LYS A 79 -5.84 -16.73 3.16
CA LYS A 79 -6.13 -17.50 4.37
C LYS A 79 -6.70 -16.63 5.48
N THR A 80 -6.13 -15.44 5.69
CA THR A 80 -6.61 -14.49 6.70
C THR A 80 -8.04 -14.05 6.39
N LEU A 81 -8.33 -13.72 5.14
CA LEU A 81 -9.68 -13.32 4.73
C LEU A 81 -10.68 -14.46 4.92
N GLU A 82 -10.29 -15.69 4.61
CA GLU A 82 -11.15 -16.86 4.80
C GLU A 82 -11.44 -17.09 6.29
N GLU A 83 -10.43 -16.97 7.15
CA GLU A 83 -10.56 -17.13 8.59
C GLU A 83 -11.51 -16.11 9.21
N TYR A 84 -11.47 -14.86 8.74
CA TYR A 84 -12.27 -13.77 9.30
C TYR A 84 -13.44 -13.37 8.41
N TYR A 85 -13.85 -14.24 7.48
CA TYR A 85 -14.89 -13.94 6.51
C TYR A 85 -16.20 -13.46 7.16
N ASP A 86 -16.65 -14.17 8.17
CA ASP A 86 -17.91 -13.85 8.86
C ASP A 86 -17.84 -12.47 9.51
N LEU A 87 -16.72 -12.15 10.13
CA LEU A 87 -16.50 -10.85 10.75
C LEU A 87 -16.54 -9.73 9.71
N VAL A 88 -15.88 -9.94 8.57
CA VAL A 88 -15.86 -8.97 7.47
C VAL A 88 -17.26 -8.73 6.93
N GLU A 89 -18.03 -9.79 6.72
CA GLU A 89 -19.40 -9.66 6.20
C GLU A 89 -20.33 -8.95 7.19
N LEU A 90 -20.21 -9.24 8.47
CA LEU A 90 -20.99 -8.53 9.51
C LEU A 90 -20.64 -7.05 9.55
N TYR A 91 -19.35 -6.73 9.49
CA TYR A 91 -18.87 -5.34 9.49
C TYR A 91 -19.35 -4.57 8.26
N ARG A 92 -19.26 -5.18 7.09
CA ARG A 92 -19.71 -4.55 5.82
C ARG A 92 -21.21 -4.22 5.82
N GLY A 93 -22.00 -5.02 6.52
CA GLY A 93 -23.44 -4.78 6.64
C GLY A 93 -23.83 -3.64 7.55
N LEU A 94 -22.89 -3.09 8.33
CA LEU A 94 -23.15 -2.01 9.25
C LEU A 94 -23.20 -0.66 8.53
N LYS A 95 -23.95 0.28 9.10
CA LYS A 95 -23.89 1.68 8.68
C LYS A 95 -22.51 2.25 8.96
N GLN A 96 -22.10 3.25 8.20
CA GLN A 96 -20.77 3.86 8.33
C GLN A 96 -20.48 4.37 9.74
N CYS A 97 -21.47 4.99 10.40
CA CYS A 97 -21.30 5.45 11.78
C CYS A 97 -21.07 4.30 12.75
N ASP A 98 -21.77 3.18 12.55
CA ASP A 98 -21.61 2.00 13.41
C ASP A 98 -20.27 1.30 13.16
N GLN A 99 -19.79 1.28 11.93
CA GLN A 99 -18.43 0.79 11.61
C GLN A 99 -17.36 1.55 12.37
N LYS A 100 -17.50 2.87 12.48
CA LYS A 100 -16.57 3.72 13.25
C LYS A 100 -16.59 3.38 14.73
N ILE A 101 -17.77 3.10 15.27
CA ILE A 101 -17.92 2.69 16.69
C ILE A 101 -17.22 1.36 16.93
N VAL A 102 -17.42 0.38 16.04
CA VAL A 102 -16.76 -0.92 16.14
C VAL A 102 -15.24 -0.77 16.14
N LEU A 103 -14.69 0.02 15.23
CA LEU A 103 -13.24 0.26 15.15
C LEU A 103 -12.72 0.94 16.41
N ALA A 104 -13.48 1.89 16.96
CA ALA A 104 -13.12 2.57 18.21
C ALA A 104 -13.07 1.58 19.38
N ILE A 105 -14.05 0.68 19.48
CA ILE A 105 -14.08 -0.36 20.53
C ILE A 105 -12.88 -1.29 20.40
N ILE A 106 -12.57 -1.76 19.19
CA ILE A 106 -11.40 -2.62 18.94
C ILE A 106 -10.11 -1.92 19.37
N ALA A 107 -9.96 -0.64 19.04
CA ALA A 107 -8.79 0.14 19.43
C ALA A 107 -8.64 0.26 20.95
N ILE A 108 -9.75 0.48 21.66
CA ILE A 108 -9.78 0.53 23.11
C ILE A 108 -9.33 -0.79 23.71
N ILE A 109 -9.88 -1.90 23.24
CA ILE A 109 -9.53 -3.25 23.70
C ILE A 109 -8.05 -3.53 23.47
N LYS A 110 -7.54 -3.20 22.30
CA LYS A 110 -6.14 -3.41 21.95
C LYS A 110 -5.21 -2.63 22.87
N ASN A 111 -5.53 -1.37 23.14
CA ASN A 111 -4.74 -0.52 24.04
C ASN A 111 -4.76 -1.06 25.47
N ALA A 112 -5.91 -1.49 25.95
CA ALA A 112 -6.05 -2.07 27.28
C ALA A 112 -5.25 -3.36 27.43
N SER A 113 -5.26 -4.22 26.40
CA SER A 113 -4.48 -5.47 26.38
C SER A 113 -2.98 -5.20 26.36
N GLY A 114 -2.54 -4.17 25.61
CA GLY A 114 -1.13 -3.79 25.55
C GLY A 114 -0.56 -3.27 26.85
N ARG A 115 -1.42 -2.78 27.77
CA ARG A 115 -0.99 -2.25 29.07
C ARG A 115 -0.71 -3.33 30.11
N LYS A 116 -1.10 -4.56 29.83
CA LYS A 116 -0.97 -5.67 30.81
C LYS A 116 0.36 -6.43 30.70
N GLU A 117 1.17 -6.09 29.72
CA GLU A 117 2.49 -6.68 29.53
C GLU A 117 3.60 -5.90 30.19
#